data_28f7d5fdbaca061869dcd85ad82413b6
#
_entry.id   28f7d5fdbaca061869dcd85ad82413b6
#
_cell.length_a   1.000
_cell.length_b   1.000
_cell.length_c   1.000
_cell.angle_alpha   90.00
_cell.angle_beta   90.00
_cell.angle_gamma   90.00
#
_symmetry.space_group_name_H-M   'P 1'
#
loop_
_entity.id
_entity.type
_entity.pdbx_description
1 polymer ?
#
loop_
_entity_poly.entity_id
_entity_poly.type
_entity_poly.pdbx_seq_one_letter_code
_entity_poly.pdbx_strand_id
1 'polypeptide(L)'
;MNEIDYAIIGHPLAHTMSPFIHTRLFALSGKRCGYAALDIPTELLGGELKKLKTLWGFNITIPHKQSIIPFLDELSEKSLLFGSVNTVQNRDGRLIGHTTDGAGFCGALKAAGVSLNGRTVVAGAGGAGRVLAFEAALAGADVTLAVRPHRLAAAEAVASDIRSKVKNARIACCSLNNISGKINLLVNATPVGMYPETAASPVSEETVRGCACIFDAVYNPDQTALMKLARRNGVRAIGGMSMLVRQAAQAHKIWYGAQFRTEDLDVLCEDSVTEMKKTFGNIILCGCMGSGKTTVGKCLAQMTGRQFVDMDAYIEQTEKMTVNEIFSARGEAFFRRLERYAAKELSAKSGLVIATGGGTFLNPENTALLKETGVTVFLDATAQVLRQRLRGDRTRPLLAQANGEKVLEELCRVREAVYRAAADFTVSADDSPDSVAGKICWKLKIPLIQS
;
A
#
# COMPACT_ATOMS: atom_id res chain seq x y z
N MET A 1 8.47 -15.91 25.42
CA MET A 1 8.56 -15.69 23.95
C MET A 1 7.41 -16.47 23.35
N ASN A 2 6.51 -15.82 22.63
CA ASN A 2 5.47 -16.60 21.92
C ASN A 2 6.20 -17.46 20.88
N GLU A 3 5.97 -18.77 20.92
CA GLU A 3 6.47 -19.69 19.91
C GLU A 3 5.95 -19.24 18.54
N ILE A 4 6.82 -19.28 17.52
CA ILE A 4 6.42 -18.98 16.14
C ILE A 4 5.87 -20.28 15.58
N ASP A 5 4.56 -20.32 15.33
CA ASP A 5 3.88 -21.50 14.78
C ASP A 5 3.82 -21.47 13.26
N TYR A 6 3.68 -20.27 12.68
CA TYR A 6 3.57 -20.02 11.25
C TYR A 6 4.45 -18.82 10.83
N ALA A 7 4.77 -18.73 9.55
CA ALA A 7 5.55 -17.63 9.02
C ALA A 7 5.21 -17.29 7.56
N ILE A 8 5.68 -16.12 7.09
CA ILE A 8 5.92 -15.87 5.68
C ILE A 8 7.42 -15.80 5.42
N ILE A 9 7.88 -16.40 4.31
CA ILE A 9 9.25 -16.29 3.82
C ILE A 9 9.31 -15.56 2.49
N GLY A 10 10.34 -14.78 2.28
CA GLY A 10 10.60 -14.01 1.06
C GLY A 10 11.81 -13.11 1.22
N HIS A 11 12.15 -12.30 0.23
CA HIS A 11 13.23 -11.31 0.30
C HIS A 11 13.07 -10.23 -0.77
N PRO A 12 13.07 -8.92 -0.39
CA PRO A 12 12.93 -8.40 0.97
C PRO A 12 11.47 -8.45 1.49
N LEU A 13 11.27 -8.52 2.80
CA LEU A 13 9.95 -8.57 3.46
C LEU A 13 9.56 -7.29 4.22
N ALA A 14 10.27 -6.19 4.00
CA ALA A 14 10.09 -4.94 4.77
C ALA A 14 8.65 -4.37 4.80
N HIS A 15 7.81 -4.72 3.82
CA HIS A 15 6.49 -4.11 3.63
C HIS A 15 5.34 -5.13 3.57
N THR A 16 5.48 -6.28 4.24
CA THR A 16 4.44 -7.32 4.22
C THR A 16 3.30 -7.03 5.21
N MET A 17 2.06 -7.22 4.75
CA MET A 17 0.86 -7.18 5.60
C MET A 17 0.47 -8.57 6.15
N SER A 18 1.18 -9.63 5.76
CA SER A 18 0.85 -11.01 6.15
C SER A 18 0.78 -11.22 7.67
N PRO A 19 1.71 -10.72 8.51
CA PRO A 19 1.60 -10.88 9.95
C PRO A 19 0.31 -10.30 10.52
N PHE A 20 -0.11 -9.11 10.10
CA PHE A 20 -1.36 -8.51 10.54
C PHE A 20 -2.58 -9.35 10.12
N ILE A 21 -2.66 -9.71 8.83
CA ILE A 21 -3.80 -10.45 8.27
C ILE A 21 -3.91 -11.84 8.93
N HIS A 22 -2.82 -12.59 9.02
CA HIS A 22 -2.85 -13.94 9.60
C HIS A 22 -3.16 -13.92 11.10
N THR A 23 -2.64 -12.95 11.86
CA THR A 23 -3.00 -12.79 13.29
C THR A 23 -4.50 -12.55 13.46
N ARG A 24 -5.11 -11.73 12.60
CA ARG A 24 -6.56 -11.49 12.61
C ARG A 24 -7.36 -12.74 12.23
N LEU A 25 -6.91 -13.49 11.23
CA LEU A 25 -7.55 -14.75 10.82
C LEU A 25 -7.45 -15.82 11.91
N PHE A 26 -6.33 -15.92 12.63
CA PHE A 26 -6.25 -16.79 13.82
C PHE A 26 -7.27 -16.40 14.87
N ALA A 27 -7.38 -15.10 15.20
CA ALA A 27 -8.37 -14.62 16.15
C ALA A 27 -9.81 -14.93 15.73
N LEU A 28 -10.16 -14.71 14.45
CA LEU A 28 -11.47 -15.03 13.90
C LEU A 28 -11.80 -16.55 13.96
N SER A 29 -10.79 -17.41 13.89
CA SER A 29 -10.95 -18.88 14.04
C SER A 29 -10.82 -19.38 15.46
N GLY A 30 -10.71 -18.48 16.47
CA GLY A 30 -10.56 -18.85 17.88
C GLY A 30 -9.19 -19.43 18.24
N LYS A 31 -8.19 -19.31 17.36
CA LYS A 31 -6.82 -19.80 17.59
C LYS A 31 -5.89 -18.71 18.08
N ARG A 32 -4.92 -19.11 18.91
CA ARG A 32 -3.81 -18.25 19.39
C ARG A 32 -2.51 -18.83 18.87
N CYS A 33 -2.09 -18.40 17.67
CA CYS A 33 -0.85 -18.85 17.04
C CYS A 33 0.04 -17.67 16.73
N GLY A 34 1.36 -17.87 16.84
CA GLY A 34 2.36 -16.90 16.44
C GLY A 34 2.57 -16.92 14.93
N TYR A 35 2.64 -15.74 14.31
CA TYR A 35 2.96 -15.59 12.86
C TYR A 35 4.07 -14.56 12.67
N ALA A 36 5.17 -14.97 12.03
CA ALA A 36 6.34 -14.13 11.81
C ALA A 36 6.62 -13.86 10.32
N ALA A 37 7.33 -12.78 10.04
CA ALA A 37 7.98 -12.56 8.76
C ALA A 37 9.46 -12.95 8.88
N LEU A 38 9.90 -13.89 8.06
CA LEU A 38 11.28 -14.38 8.01
C LEU A 38 11.89 -13.96 6.69
N ASP A 39 12.73 -12.93 6.74
CA ASP A 39 13.44 -12.41 5.57
C ASP A 39 14.61 -13.35 5.25
N ILE A 40 14.47 -14.13 4.17
CA ILE A 40 15.43 -15.18 3.78
C ILE A 40 15.91 -14.91 2.35
N PRO A 41 17.17 -14.51 2.14
CA PRO A 41 17.76 -14.42 0.82
C PRO A 41 17.75 -15.77 0.08
N THR A 42 17.76 -15.73 -1.26
CA THR A 42 17.59 -16.94 -2.08
C THR A 42 18.68 -17.99 -1.82
N GLU A 43 19.90 -17.56 -1.61
CA GLU A 43 21.07 -18.40 -1.35
C GLU A 43 21.02 -19.11 0.01
N LEU A 44 20.23 -18.59 0.96
CA LEU A 44 20.09 -19.17 2.29
C LEU A 44 18.89 -20.11 2.42
N LEU A 45 18.00 -20.17 1.42
CA LEU A 45 16.74 -20.92 1.49
C LEU A 45 16.95 -22.38 1.86
N GLY A 46 17.92 -23.05 1.24
CA GLY A 46 18.23 -24.47 1.52
C GLY A 46 18.72 -24.71 2.96
N GLY A 47 19.51 -23.78 3.51
CA GLY A 47 20.03 -23.86 4.89
C GLY A 47 18.95 -23.67 5.96
N GLU A 48 17.93 -22.87 5.67
CA GLU A 48 16.84 -22.56 6.61
C GLU A 48 15.75 -23.65 6.69
N LEU A 49 15.79 -24.68 5.83
CA LEU A 49 14.75 -25.73 5.79
C LEU A 49 14.56 -26.46 7.11
N LYS A 50 15.62 -26.69 7.88
CA LYS A 50 15.52 -27.32 9.21
C LYS A 50 14.65 -26.50 10.14
N LYS A 51 14.79 -25.18 10.13
CA LYS A 51 13.99 -24.24 10.91
C LYS A 51 12.55 -24.17 10.40
N LEU A 52 12.36 -24.13 9.06
CA LEU A 52 11.03 -24.12 8.46
C LEU A 52 10.25 -25.40 8.75
N LYS A 53 10.91 -26.55 8.90
CA LYS A 53 10.28 -27.82 9.29
C LYS A 53 9.80 -27.87 10.76
N THR A 54 10.16 -26.90 11.61
CA THR A 54 9.59 -26.78 12.96
C THR A 54 8.26 -26.03 12.98
N LEU A 55 7.91 -25.31 11.89
CA LEU A 55 6.64 -24.59 11.76
C LEU A 55 5.52 -25.55 11.36
N TRP A 56 4.30 -25.26 11.78
CA TRP A 56 3.10 -25.99 11.32
C TRP A 56 2.74 -25.70 9.87
N GLY A 57 3.19 -24.55 9.36
CA GLY A 57 3.07 -24.14 7.98
C GLY A 57 3.66 -22.77 7.73
N PHE A 58 3.86 -22.42 6.47
CA PHE A 58 4.37 -21.10 6.12
C PHE A 58 3.90 -20.66 4.74
N ASN A 59 3.81 -19.34 4.56
CA ASN A 59 3.58 -18.73 3.26
C ASN A 59 4.89 -18.37 2.58
N ILE A 60 4.83 -18.22 1.27
CA ILE A 60 5.98 -17.93 0.43
C ILE A 60 5.63 -16.78 -0.50
N THR A 61 6.52 -15.78 -0.55
CA THR A 61 6.44 -14.70 -1.53
C THR A 61 7.70 -14.62 -2.39
N ILE A 62 7.83 -13.58 -3.18
CA ILE A 62 8.99 -13.32 -4.04
C ILE A 62 10.27 -13.34 -3.20
N PRO A 63 11.36 -13.98 -3.69
CA PRO A 63 11.51 -14.66 -4.99
C PRO A 63 11.24 -16.17 -4.94
N HIS A 64 10.75 -16.73 -3.83
CA HIS A 64 10.84 -18.16 -3.49
C HIS A 64 9.73 -19.05 -4.05
N LYS A 65 8.68 -18.50 -4.66
CA LYS A 65 7.48 -19.27 -5.09
C LYS A 65 7.78 -20.46 -6.04
N GLN A 66 8.87 -20.41 -6.76
CA GLN A 66 9.33 -21.50 -7.63
C GLN A 66 10.55 -22.23 -7.07
N SER A 67 11.50 -21.51 -6.48
CA SER A 67 12.74 -22.06 -5.95
C SER A 67 12.56 -22.97 -4.74
N ILE A 68 11.41 -22.89 -4.05
CA ILE A 68 11.07 -23.79 -2.93
C ILE A 68 10.66 -25.19 -3.40
N ILE A 69 10.15 -25.33 -4.63
CA ILE A 69 9.55 -26.58 -5.12
C ILE A 69 10.47 -27.80 -4.97
N PRO A 70 11.77 -27.73 -5.28
CA PRO A 70 12.69 -28.89 -5.11
C PRO A 70 12.87 -29.36 -3.67
N PHE A 71 12.47 -28.55 -2.68
CA PHE A 71 12.62 -28.84 -1.25
C PHE A 71 11.34 -29.37 -0.60
N LEU A 72 10.27 -29.54 -1.39
CA LEU A 72 8.97 -30.01 -0.91
C LEU A 72 8.79 -31.49 -1.19
N ASP A 73 8.13 -32.19 -0.25
CA ASP A 73 7.88 -33.64 -0.34
C ASP A 73 6.71 -33.95 -1.28
N GLU A 74 5.76 -33.00 -1.42
CA GLU A 74 4.55 -33.17 -2.23
C GLU A 74 4.02 -31.84 -2.74
N LEU A 75 3.34 -31.83 -3.88
CA LEU A 75 2.64 -30.68 -4.44
C LEU A 75 1.17 -30.99 -4.64
N SER A 76 0.31 -30.04 -4.28
CA SER A 76 -1.10 -30.11 -4.63
C SER A 76 -1.31 -30.02 -6.15
N GLU A 77 -2.46 -30.52 -6.66
CA GLU A 77 -2.80 -30.47 -8.08
C GLU A 77 -2.64 -29.09 -8.70
N LYS A 78 -3.15 -28.04 -8.02
CA LYS A 78 -3.01 -26.66 -8.49
C LYS A 78 -1.56 -26.17 -8.47
N SER A 79 -0.75 -26.57 -7.49
CA SER A 79 0.67 -26.21 -7.46
C SER A 79 1.47 -26.87 -8.58
N LEU A 80 1.16 -28.13 -8.89
CA LEU A 80 1.72 -28.83 -10.04
C LEU A 80 1.29 -28.17 -11.35
N LEU A 81 -0.01 -27.86 -11.48
CA LEU A 81 -0.56 -27.22 -12.67
C LEU A 81 0.08 -25.86 -12.94
N PHE A 82 0.19 -25.01 -11.91
CA PHE A 82 0.69 -23.65 -12.06
C PHE A 82 2.24 -23.54 -11.96
N GLY A 83 2.91 -24.58 -11.44
CA GLY A 83 4.37 -24.53 -11.19
C GLY A 83 4.75 -23.41 -10.21
N SER A 84 3.93 -23.19 -9.18
CA SER A 84 4.11 -22.12 -8.19
C SER A 84 3.53 -22.52 -6.84
N VAL A 85 4.26 -22.22 -5.76
CA VAL A 85 3.86 -22.48 -4.38
C VAL A 85 3.94 -21.18 -3.59
N ASN A 86 2.86 -20.81 -2.91
CA ASN A 86 2.83 -19.67 -1.98
C ASN A 86 2.39 -20.05 -0.56
N THR A 87 2.07 -21.32 -0.33
CA THR A 87 1.65 -21.83 0.98
C THR A 87 2.19 -23.25 1.15
N VAL A 88 2.84 -23.52 2.28
CA VAL A 88 3.30 -24.85 2.66
C VAL A 88 2.59 -25.31 3.92
N GLN A 89 2.10 -26.53 3.89
CA GLN A 89 1.57 -27.23 5.05
C GLN A 89 2.63 -28.25 5.50
N ASN A 90 2.91 -28.26 6.80
CA ASN A 90 3.75 -29.30 7.41
C ASN A 90 2.83 -30.36 8.05
N ARG A 91 2.91 -31.59 7.56
CA ARG A 91 2.24 -32.75 8.14
C ARG A 91 3.29 -33.70 8.68
N ASP A 92 3.53 -33.65 9.96
CA ASP A 92 4.47 -34.55 10.65
C ASP A 92 5.88 -34.58 10.00
N GLY A 93 6.39 -33.42 9.66
CA GLY A 93 7.69 -33.25 9.01
C GLY A 93 7.69 -33.33 7.49
N ARG A 94 6.58 -33.72 6.84
CA ARG A 94 6.41 -33.68 5.38
C ARG A 94 5.89 -32.32 4.96
N LEU A 95 6.59 -31.68 4.03
CA LEU A 95 6.24 -30.38 3.49
C LEU A 95 5.41 -30.52 2.22
N ILE A 96 4.16 -30.09 2.26
CA ILE A 96 3.23 -30.16 1.13
C ILE A 96 3.01 -28.73 0.59
N GLY A 97 3.33 -28.54 -0.69
CA GLY A 97 3.22 -27.25 -1.37
C GLY A 97 1.85 -27.01 -1.97
N HIS A 98 1.30 -25.84 -1.68
CA HIS A 98 0.02 -25.37 -2.20
C HIS A 98 0.15 -24.00 -2.86
N THR A 99 -0.83 -23.65 -3.70
CA THR A 99 -0.99 -22.27 -4.22
C THR A 99 -2.36 -21.73 -3.88
N THR A 100 -2.41 -20.59 -3.21
CA THR A 100 -3.66 -19.92 -2.78
C THR A 100 -3.90 -18.60 -3.53
N ASP A 101 -2.93 -18.11 -4.31
CA ASP A 101 -3.05 -16.86 -5.08
C ASP A 101 -4.26 -16.90 -6.02
N GLY A 102 -4.45 -18.00 -6.75
CA GLY A 102 -5.57 -18.17 -7.66
C GLY A 102 -6.93 -18.14 -6.95
N ALA A 103 -7.03 -18.84 -5.81
CA ALA A 103 -8.24 -18.81 -4.99
C ALA A 103 -8.53 -17.40 -4.43
N GLY A 104 -7.49 -16.68 -4.02
CA GLY A 104 -7.60 -15.28 -3.58
C GLY A 104 -8.10 -14.36 -4.68
N PHE A 105 -7.57 -14.48 -5.89
CA PHE A 105 -7.98 -13.72 -7.07
C PHE A 105 -9.44 -14.00 -7.45
N CYS A 106 -9.81 -15.28 -7.65
CA CYS A 106 -11.18 -15.66 -7.96
C CYS A 106 -12.16 -15.22 -6.86
N GLY A 107 -11.76 -15.33 -5.59
CA GLY A 107 -12.55 -14.87 -4.44
C GLY A 107 -12.75 -13.36 -4.43
N ALA A 108 -11.72 -12.58 -4.77
CA ALA A 108 -11.82 -11.12 -4.86
C ALA A 108 -12.74 -10.67 -6.01
N LEU A 109 -12.64 -11.30 -7.17
CA LEU A 109 -13.54 -11.04 -8.31
C LEU A 109 -14.99 -11.39 -7.97
N LYS A 110 -15.21 -12.57 -7.33
CA LYS A 110 -16.55 -13.01 -6.90
C LYS A 110 -17.18 -12.04 -5.92
N ALA A 111 -16.42 -11.57 -4.90
CA ALA A 111 -16.90 -10.58 -3.94
C ALA A 111 -17.25 -9.25 -4.61
N ALA A 112 -16.53 -8.90 -5.67
CA ALA A 112 -16.84 -7.73 -6.49
C ALA A 112 -17.91 -7.98 -7.55
N GLY A 113 -18.52 -9.18 -7.67
CA GLY A 113 -19.50 -9.51 -8.70
C GLY A 113 -18.95 -9.46 -10.13
N VAL A 114 -17.66 -9.76 -10.32
CA VAL A 114 -16.98 -9.79 -11.62
C VAL A 114 -16.66 -11.23 -11.98
N SER A 115 -17.02 -11.64 -13.19
CA SER A 115 -16.74 -12.97 -13.72
C SER A 115 -15.54 -12.99 -14.64
N LEU A 116 -14.80 -14.12 -14.63
CA LEU A 116 -13.71 -14.40 -15.55
C LEU A 116 -14.24 -14.93 -16.88
N ASN A 117 -14.92 -14.07 -17.64
CA ASN A 117 -15.43 -14.41 -18.98
C ASN A 117 -15.01 -13.34 -19.99
N GLY A 118 -15.02 -13.70 -21.27
CA GLY A 118 -14.60 -12.81 -22.34
C GLY A 118 -13.09 -12.53 -22.32
N ARG A 119 -12.70 -11.39 -22.93
CA ARG A 119 -11.30 -11.06 -23.11
C ARG A 119 -10.66 -10.56 -21.81
N THR A 120 -9.70 -11.32 -21.32
CA THR A 120 -8.92 -11.00 -20.11
C THR A 120 -7.47 -10.70 -20.50
N VAL A 121 -6.98 -9.51 -20.19
CA VAL A 121 -5.58 -9.11 -20.41
C VAL A 121 -4.86 -9.16 -19.07
N VAL A 122 -3.80 -9.96 -18.97
CA VAL A 122 -2.94 -10.05 -17.79
C VAL A 122 -1.62 -9.34 -18.09
N ALA A 123 -1.41 -8.20 -17.47
CA ALA A 123 -0.15 -7.47 -17.54
C ALA A 123 0.86 -8.13 -16.59
N GLY A 124 1.91 -8.74 -17.17
CA GLY A 124 2.95 -9.48 -16.46
C GLY A 124 2.80 -11.00 -16.55
N ALA A 125 3.95 -11.69 -16.72
CA ALA A 125 4.05 -13.15 -16.81
C ALA A 125 4.98 -13.73 -15.74
N GLY A 126 5.15 -13.03 -14.59
CA GLY A 126 5.85 -13.53 -13.42
C GLY A 126 5.01 -14.52 -12.61
N GLY A 127 5.47 -14.90 -11.41
CA GLY A 127 4.81 -15.92 -10.58
C GLY A 127 3.31 -15.66 -10.35
N ALA A 128 2.91 -14.42 -9.98
CA ALA A 128 1.50 -14.06 -9.84
C ALA A 128 0.79 -14.06 -11.20
N GLY A 129 1.34 -13.36 -12.21
CA GLY A 129 0.73 -13.27 -13.54
C GLY A 129 0.47 -14.63 -14.18
N ARG A 130 1.40 -15.58 -14.01
CA ARG A 130 1.24 -16.96 -14.42
C ARG A 130 0.00 -17.61 -13.77
N VAL A 131 -0.12 -17.53 -12.44
CA VAL A 131 -1.27 -18.12 -11.71
C VAL A 131 -2.59 -17.50 -12.16
N LEU A 132 -2.64 -16.15 -12.29
CA LEU A 132 -3.86 -15.44 -12.67
C LEU A 132 -4.27 -15.74 -14.12
N ALA A 133 -3.29 -15.91 -15.03
CA ALA A 133 -3.56 -16.34 -16.42
C ALA A 133 -4.08 -17.79 -16.49
N PHE A 134 -3.54 -18.69 -15.67
CA PHE A 134 -4.07 -20.07 -15.55
C PHE A 134 -5.53 -20.07 -15.07
N GLU A 135 -5.86 -19.34 -14.00
CA GLU A 135 -7.24 -19.26 -13.49
C GLU A 135 -8.19 -18.64 -14.53
N ALA A 136 -7.75 -17.62 -15.28
CA ALA A 136 -8.55 -17.07 -16.37
C ALA A 136 -8.77 -18.08 -17.51
N ALA A 137 -7.74 -18.83 -17.91
CA ALA A 137 -7.86 -19.87 -18.92
C ALA A 137 -8.75 -21.02 -18.48
N LEU A 138 -8.63 -21.46 -17.22
CA LEU A 138 -9.50 -22.50 -16.62
C LEU A 138 -10.97 -22.04 -16.57
N ALA A 139 -11.22 -20.76 -16.40
CA ALA A 139 -12.56 -20.17 -16.46
C ALA A 139 -13.10 -20.02 -17.91
N GLY A 140 -12.29 -20.34 -18.92
CA GLY A 140 -12.68 -20.24 -20.33
C GLY A 140 -12.54 -18.84 -20.95
N ALA A 141 -11.84 -17.93 -20.30
CA ALA A 141 -11.57 -16.60 -20.84
C ALA A 141 -10.68 -16.65 -22.10
N ASP A 142 -10.76 -15.59 -22.89
CA ASP A 142 -9.81 -15.32 -23.97
C ASP A 142 -8.65 -14.49 -23.39
N VAL A 143 -7.54 -15.17 -23.08
CA VAL A 143 -6.44 -14.60 -22.31
C VAL A 143 -5.39 -13.94 -23.21
N THR A 144 -4.95 -12.75 -22.85
CA THR A 144 -3.78 -12.11 -23.47
C THR A 144 -2.74 -11.83 -22.37
N LEU A 145 -1.55 -12.44 -22.46
CA LEU A 145 -0.41 -12.07 -21.63
C LEU A 145 0.29 -10.86 -22.23
N ALA A 146 0.25 -9.73 -21.55
CA ALA A 146 0.87 -8.49 -22.00
C ALA A 146 2.12 -8.18 -21.18
N VAL A 147 3.28 -8.07 -21.82
CA VAL A 147 4.57 -7.88 -21.16
C VAL A 147 5.43 -6.83 -21.86
N ARG A 148 6.51 -6.38 -21.24
CA ARG A 148 7.52 -5.56 -21.91
C ARG A 148 8.16 -6.33 -23.06
N PRO A 149 8.57 -5.68 -24.18
CA PRO A 149 9.06 -6.36 -25.39
C PRO A 149 10.13 -7.43 -25.12
N HIS A 150 11.12 -7.14 -24.30
CA HIS A 150 12.20 -8.07 -23.97
C HIS A 150 11.76 -9.29 -23.13
N ARG A 151 10.51 -9.36 -22.67
CA ARG A 151 9.92 -10.47 -21.88
C ARG A 151 8.95 -11.31 -22.70
N LEU A 152 8.76 -11.04 -23.99
CA LEU A 152 7.81 -11.76 -24.84
C LEU A 152 8.11 -13.25 -24.92
N ALA A 153 9.37 -13.66 -25.04
CA ALA A 153 9.77 -15.08 -25.06
C ALA A 153 9.37 -15.80 -23.75
N ALA A 154 9.56 -15.15 -22.61
CA ALA A 154 9.15 -15.71 -21.31
C ALA A 154 7.62 -15.79 -21.18
N ALA A 155 6.89 -14.82 -21.72
CA ALA A 155 5.42 -14.87 -21.72
C ALA A 155 4.92 -16.00 -22.65
N GLU A 156 5.53 -16.19 -23.81
CA GLU A 156 5.17 -17.29 -24.72
C GLU A 156 5.44 -18.66 -24.12
N ALA A 157 6.51 -18.83 -23.35
CA ALA A 157 6.74 -20.07 -22.59
C ALA A 157 5.60 -20.35 -21.59
N VAL A 158 5.12 -19.31 -20.89
CA VAL A 158 3.96 -19.44 -19.99
C VAL A 158 2.68 -19.77 -20.78
N ALA A 159 2.44 -19.09 -21.90
CA ALA A 159 1.28 -19.34 -22.74
C ALA A 159 1.29 -20.79 -23.33
N SER A 160 2.46 -21.26 -23.75
CA SER A 160 2.64 -22.64 -24.23
C SER A 160 2.34 -23.66 -23.14
N ASP A 161 2.81 -23.42 -21.92
CA ASP A 161 2.52 -24.30 -20.77
C ASP A 161 1.03 -24.31 -20.44
N ILE A 162 0.36 -23.16 -20.48
CA ILE A 162 -1.11 -23.09 -20.29
C ILE A 162 -1.84 -23.87 -21.38
N ARG A 163 -1.48 -23.69 -22.65
CA ARG A 163 -2.09 -24.43 -23.78
C ARG A 163 -1.93 -25.95 -23.65
N SER A 164 -0.79 -26.40 -23.13
CA SER A 164 -0.53 -27.84 -22.94
C SER A 164 -1.33 -28.47 -21.81
N LYS A 165 -1.69 -27.69 -20.78
CA LYS A 165 -2.30 -28.17 -19.54
C LYS A 165 -3.79 -27.88 -19.42
N VAL A 166 -4.29 -26.85 -20.09
CA VAL A 166 -5.69 -26.43 -20.04
C VAL A 166 -6.37 -26.70 -21.38
N LYS A 167 -7.34 -27.62 -21.39
CA LYS A 167 -8.05 -28.01 -22.60
C LYS A 167 -8.78 -26.81 -23.21
N ASN A 168 -8.60 -26.58 -24.51
CA ASN A 168 -9.21 -25.50 -25.27
C ASN A 168 -8.82 -24.07 -24.79
N ALA A 169 -7.69 -23.92 -24.11
CA ALA A 169 -7.21 -22.60 -23.69
C ALA A 169 -6.98 -21.69 -24.89
N ARG A 170 -7.61 -20.52 -24.86
CA ARG A 170 -7.36 -19.43 -25.80
C ARG A 170 -6.43 -18.43 -25.13
N ILE A 171 -5.17 -18.46 -25.53
CA ILE A 171 -4.15 -17.58 -24.94
C ILE A 171 -3.16 -17.09 -26.00
N ALA A 172 -2.91 -15.79 -26.00
CA ALA A 172 -1.94 -15.09 -26.85
C ALA A 172 -1.01 -14.21 -26.01
N CYS A 173 0.10 -13.77 -26.63
CA CYS A 173 1.04 -12.84 -26.02
C CYS A 173 1.15 -11.56 -26.85
N CYS A 174 1.33 -10.43 -26.16
CA CYS A 174 1.63 -9.15 -26.83
C CYS A 174 2.55 -8.26 -25.98
N SER A 175 3.04 -7.18 -26.59
CA SER A 175 3.67 -6.11 -25.83
C SER A 175 2.60 -5.29 -25.08
N LEU A 176 2.95 -4.77 -23.89
CA LEU A 176 2.11 -3.82 -23.14
C LEU A 176 1.68 -2.61 -23.97
N ASN A 177 2.52 -2.18 -24.91
CA ASN A 177 2.24 -1.06 -25.81
C ASN A 177 1.26 -1.41 -26.95
N ASN A 178 0.99 -2.70 -27.19
CA ASN A 178 0.16 -3.19 -28.28
C ASN A 178 -1.20 -3.73 -27.79
N ILE A 179 -1.59 -3.40 -26.58
CA ILE A 179 -2.91 -3.73 -26.06
C ILE A 179 -3.92 -2.80 -26.76
N SER A 180 -4.91 -3.38 -27.43
CA SER A 180 -5.93 -2.63 -28.17
C SER A 180 -7.29 -3.32 -28.10
N GLY A 181 -8.36 -2.59 -28.44
CA GLY A 181 -9.73 -3.09 -28.49
C GLY A 181 -10.39 -3.22 -27.10
N LYS A 182 -11.62 -3.72 -27.08
CA LYS A 182 -12.40 -3.87 -25.83
C LYS A 182 -11.85 -4.98 -24.95
N ILE A 183 -11.72 -4.71 -23.66
CA ILE A 183 -11.19 -5.61 -22.63
C ILE A 183 -12.26 -5.79 -21.55
N ASN A 184 -12.67 -7.04 -21.28
CA ASN A 184 -13.61 -7.32 -20.20
C ASN A 184 -12.93 -7.16 -18.83
N LEU A 185 -11.71 -7.70 -18.68
CA LEU A 185 -10.92 -7.57 -17.47
C LEU A 185 -9.45 -7.33 -17.79
N LEU A 186 -8.90 -6.23 -17.32
CA LEU A 186 -7.45 -5.99 -17.27
C LEU A 186 -6.94 -6.34 -15.88
N VAL A 187 -5.92 -7.20 -15.80
CA VAL A 187 -5.29 -7.63 -14.56
C VAL A 187 -3.86 -7.11 -14.51
N ASN A 188 -3.53 -6.23 -13.57
CA ASN A 188 -2.13 -5.89 -13.29
C ASN A 188 -1.52 -6.92 -12.34
N ALA A 189 -0.62 -7.74 -12.84
CA ALA A 189 0.20 -8.68 -12.08
C ALA A 189 1.70 -8.31 -12.12
N THR A 190 2.00 -7.05 -12.43
CA THR A 190 3.35 -6.47 -12.36
C THR A 190 3.55 -5.73 -11.04
N PRO A 191 4.80 -5.44 -10.63
CA PRO A 191 5.06 -4.56 -9.50
C PRO A 191 4.90 -3.06 -9.83
N VAL A 192 4.50 -2.68 -11.05
CA VAL A 192 4.35 -1.28 -11.44
C VAL A 192 3.24 -0.62 -10.64
N GLY A 193 3.54 0.50 -10.01
CA GLY A 193 2.62 1.21 -9.10
C GLY A 193 2.67 0.74 -7.65
N MET A 194 3.52 -0.24 -7.32
CA MET A 194 3.76 -0.70 -5.95
C MET A 194 4.78 0.21 -5.24
N TYR A 195 4.59 0.38 -3.94
CA TYR A 195 5.56 1.05 -3.08
C TYR A 195 6.98 0.45 -3.22
N PRO A 196 8.04 1.29 -3.28
CA PRO A 196 8.06 2.75 -3.15
C PRO A 196 7.72 3.52 -4.45
N GLU A 197 7.70 2.89 -5.61
CA GLU A 197 7.54 3.49 -6.95
C GLU A 197 6.05 3.61 -7.35
N THR A 198 5.27 4.41 -6.60
CA THR A 198 3.80 4.41 -6.69
C THR A 198 3.21 5.23 -7.85
N ALA A 199 4.02 6.06 -8.53
CA ALA A 199 3.53 7.03 -9.51
C ALA A 199 3.22 6.44 -10.90
N ALA A 200 3.67 5.21 -11.20
CA ALA A 200 3.58 4.62 -12.53
C ALA A 200 2.33 3.74 -12.71
N SER A 201 1.78 3.73 -13.93
CA SER A 201 0.77 2.77 -14.39
C SER A 201 1.40 1.80 -15.38
N PRO A 202 1.06 0.49 -15.35
CA PRO A 202 1.59 -0.50 -16.28
C PRO A 202 1.07 -0.33 -17.71
N VAL A 203 -0.03 0.38 -17.89
CA VAL A 203 -0.70 0.60 -19.19
C VAL A 203 -1.07 2.06 -19.39
N SER A 204 -1.31 2.45 -20.62
CA SER A 204 -1.72 3.80 -21.00
C SER A 204 -3.18 4.09 -20.61
N GLU A 205 -3.53 5.37 -20.57
CA GLU A 205 -4.91 5.81 -20.36
C GLU A 205 -5.87 5.33 -21.45
N GLU A 206 -5.40 5.26 -22.68
CA GLU A 206 -6.17 4.71 -23.80
C GLU A 206 -6.56 3.25 -23.58
N THR A 207 -5.60 2.42 -23.10
CA THR A 207 -5.87 1.03 -22.71
C THR A 207 -6.92 0.96 -21.60
N VAL A 208 -6.80 1.83 -20.58
CA VAL A 208 -7.77 1.89 -19.47
C VAL A 208 -9.17 2.20 -19.94
N ARG A 209 -9.34 3.15 -20.86
CA ARG A 209 -10.66 3.50 -21.45
C ARG A 209 -11.31 2.34 -22.20
N GLY A 210 -10.52 1.40 -22.71
CA GLY A 210 -10.99 0.19 -23.38
C GLY A 210 -11.47 -0.92 -22.44
N CYS A 211 -11.29 -0.77 -21.10
CA CYS A 211 -11.59 -1.78 -20.11
C CYS A 211 -12.99 -1.62 -19.51
N ALA A 212 -13.69 -2.74 -19.33
CA ALA A 212 -14.92 -2.77 -18.52
C ALA A 212 -14.60 -2.83 -17.02
N CYS A 213 -13.55 -3.55 -16.65
CA CYS A 213 -13.08 -3.68 -15.27
C CYS A 213 -11.55 -3.82 -15.23
N ILE A 214 -10.94 -3.33 -14.16
CA ILE A 214 -9.52 -3.48 -13.86
C ILE A 214 -9.38 -4.18 -12.52
N PHE A 215 -8.48 -5.16 -12.45
CA PHE A 215 -8.00 -5.77 -11.23
C PHE A 215 -6.52 -5.45 -11.05
N ASP A 216 -6.15 -4.80 -9.96
CA ASP A 216 -4.75 -4.53 -9.64
C ASP A 216 -4.29 -5.43 -8.50
N ALA A 217 -3.36 -6.37 -8.76
CA ALA A 217 -2.83 -7.25 -7.73
C ALA A 217 -1.91 -6.51 -6.74
N VAL A 218 -1.49 -5.29 -7.05
CA VAL A 218 -0.79 -4.43 -6.09
C VAL A 218 -1.75 -4.03 -4.97
N TYR A 219 -1.33 -4.21 -3.73
CA TYR A 219 -2.11 -3.85 -2.54
C TYR A 219 -1.53 -2.66 -1.76
N ASN A 220 -0.27 -2.33 -1.97
CA ASN A 220 0.39 -1.16 -1.36
C ASN A 220 1.00 -0.26 -2.45
N PRO A 221 0.44 0.93 -2.69
CA PRO A 221 -0.68 1.56 -1.98
C PRO A 221 -2.04 0.95 -2.34
N ASP A 222 -3.07 1.20 -1.52
CA ASP A 222 -4.45 0.79 -1.79
C ASP A 222 -5.01 1.42 -3.09
N GLN A 223 -4.67 2.67 -3.34
CA GLN A 223 -5.04 3.40 -4.54
C GLN A 223 -3.81 3.63 -5.44
N THR A 224 -3.52 2.65 -6.29
CA THR A 224 -2.42 2.75 -7.26
C THR A 224 -2.68 3.80 -8.34
N ALA A 225 -1.62 4.18 -9.07
CA ALA A 225 -1.77 5.07 -10.24
C ALA A 225 -2.75 4.49 -11.29
N LEU A 226 -2.73 3.17 -11.51
CA LEU A 226 -3.67 2.48 -12.38
C LEU A 226 -5.13 2.61 -11.90
N MET A 227 -5.38 2.41 -10.61
CA MET A 227 -6.72 2.53 -10.03
C MET A 227 -7.23 3.98 -10.06
N LYS A 228 -6.37 4.96 -9.80
CA LYS A 228 -6.69 6.39 -9.94
C LYS A 228 -7.03 6.75 -11.37
N LEU A 229 -6.29 6.20 -12.34
CA LEU A 229 -6.54 6.38 -13.77
C LEU A 229 -7.87 5.77 -14.20
N ALA A 230 -8.19 4.56 -13.71
CA ALA A 230 -9.47 3.90 -13.93
C ALA A 230 -10.64 4.75 -13.41
N ARG A 231 -10.56 5.23 -12.18
CA ARG A 231 -11.59 6.09 -11.55
C ARG A 231 -11.87 7.35 -12.37
N ARG A 232 -10.81 8.04 -12.84
CA ARG A 232 -10.93 9.26 -13.66
C ARG A 232 -11.65 9.01 -14.99
N ASN A 233 -11.55 7.79 -15.53
CA ASN A 233 -12.19 7.39 -16.77
C ASN A 233 -13.52 6.62 -16.57
N GLY A 234 -14.07 6.59 -15.35
CA GLY A 234 -15.32 5.90 -15.02
C GLY A 234 -15.22 4.37 -15.13
N VAL A 235 -14.01 3.80 -15.13
CA VAL A 235 -13.77 2.36 -15.22
C VAL A 235 -13.72 1.78 -13.81
N ARG A 236 -14.45 0.67 -13.61
CA ARG A 236 -14.45 -0.05 -12.34
C ARG A 236 -13.06 -0.63 -12.05
N ALA A 237 -12.58 -0.47 -10.81
CA ALA A 237 -11.30 -1.02 -10.39
C ALA A 237 -11.42 -1.77 -9.05
N ILE A 238 -10.68 -2.88 -8.93
CA ILE A 238 -10.59 -3.74 -7.76
C ILE A 238 -9.14 -3.80 -7.32
N GLY A 239 -8.85 -3.50 -6.05
CA GLY A 239 -7.49 -3.51 -5.50
C GLY A 239 -7.06 -4.87 -4.95
N GLY A 240 -5.74 -5.03 -4.79
CA GLY A 240 -5.09 -6.29 -4.42
C GLY A 240 -5.32 -6.73 -2.98
N MET A 241 -5.75 -5.85 -2.07
CA MET A 241 -5.96 -6.20 -0.66
C MET A 241 -6.99 -7.32 -0.51
N SER A 242 -8.07 -7.30 -1.31
CA SER A 242 -9.09 -8.34 -1.31
C SER A 242 -8.52 -9.72 -1.71
N MET A 243 -7.62 -9.76 -2.68
CA MET A 243 -6.91 -11.00 -3.05
C MET A 243 -5.97 -11.45 -1.92
N LEU A 244 -5.22 -10.52 -1.33
CA LEU A 244 -4.26 -10.81 -0.26
C LEU A 244 -4.94 -11.43 0.97
N VAL A 245 -6.09 -10.89 1.40
CA VAL A 245 -6.85 -11.42 2.53
C VAL A 245 -7.43 -12.79 2.21
N ARG A 246 -8.03 -12.97 1.04
CA ARG A 246 -8.69 -14.22 0.67
C ARG A 246 -7.72 -15.37 0.39
N GLN A 247 -6.52 -15.07 -0.17
CA GLN A 247 -5.48 -16.09 -0.30
C GLN A 247 -4.96 -16.55 1.07
N ALA A 248 -4.84 -15.62 2.05
CA ALA A 248 -4.49 -15.94 3.43
C ALA A 248 -5.56 -16.80 4.10
N ALA A 249 -6.84 -16.46 3.95
CA ALA A 249 -7.94 -17.30 4.44
C ALA A 249 -7.91 -18.72 3.86
N GLN A 250 -7.57 -18.86 2.57
CA GLN A 250 -7.40 -20.19 1.95
C GLN A 250 -6.19 -20.95 2.54
N ALA A 251 -5.10 -20.28 2.95
CA ALA A 251 -4.00 -20.91 3.65
C ALA A 251 -4.46 -21.50 5.00
N HIS A 252 -5.25 -20.78 5.78
CA HIS A 252 -5.84 -21.28 7.04
C HIS A 252 -6.78 -22.48 6.83
N LYS A 253 -7.53 -22.49 5.70
CA LYS A 253 -8.32 -23.67 5.33
C LYS A 253 -7.44 -24.89 5.05
N ILE A 254 -6.29 -24.69 4.39
CA ILE A 254 -5.32 -25.75 4.11
C ILE A 254 -4.67 -26.25 5.41
N TRP A 255 -4.21 -25.35 6.26
CA TRP A 255 -3.45 -25.71 7.46
C TRP A 255 -4.29 -26.49 8.49
N TYR A 256 -5.54 -26.09 8.72
CA TYR A 256 -6.36 -26.68 9.78
C TYR A 256 -7.87 -26.65 9.52
N GLY A 257 -8.30 -26.49 8.27
CA GLY A 257 -9.72 -26.60 7.91
C GLY A 257 -10.61 -25.39 8.25
N ALA A 258 -10.00 -24.22 8.56
CA ALA A 258 -10.76 -23.02 8.89
C ALA A 258 -11.71 -22.59 7.75
N GLN A 259 -12.87 -22.06 8.15
CA GLN A 259 -13.81 -21.43 7.24
C GLN A 259 -14.14 -20.02 7.76
N PHE A 260 -14.23 -19.07 6.86
CA PHE A 260 -14.52 -17.67 7.18
C PHE A 260 -15.72 -17.19 6.38
N ARG A 261 -16.58 -16.39 6.99
CA ARG A 261 -17.69 -15.74 6.29
C ARG A 261 -17.14 -14.65 5.39
N THR A 262 -17.82 -14.37 4.29
CA THR A 262 -17.41 -13.33 3.32
C THR A 262 -17.36 -11.97 3.98
N GLU A 263 -18.34 -11.65 4.84
CA GLU A 263 -18.46 -10.39 5.57
C GLU A 263 -17.24 -10.15 6.49
N ASP A 264 -16.78 -11.19 7.20
CA ASP A 264 -15.61 -11.10 8.08
C ASP A 264 -14.33 -10.82 7.28
N LEU A 265 -14.22 -11.41 6.07
CA LEU A 265 -13.09 -11.13 5.18
C LEU A 265 -13.14 -9.72 4.58
N ASP A 266 -14.32 -9.18 4.29
CA ASP A 266 -14.49 -7.82 3.78
C ASP A 266 -14.11 -6.80 4.85
N VAL A 267 -14.55 -6.98 6.09
CA VAL A 267 -14.11 -6.16 7.24
C VAL A 267 -12.60 -6.25 7.43
N LEU A 268 -12.02 -7.46 7.31
CA LEU A 268 -10.57 -7.63 7.41
C LEU A 268 -9.80 -6.92 6.28
N CYS A 269 -10.38 -6.84 5.07
CA CYS A 269 -9.80 -6.04 3.98
C CYS A 269 -9.74 -4.55 4.36
N GLU A 270 -10.82 -3.99 4.89
CA GLU A 270 -10.88 -2.58 5.33
C GLU A 270 -9.90 -2.30 6.47
N ASP A 271 -9.88 -3.16 7.49
CA ASP A 271 -8.91 -3.10 8.59
C ASP A 271 -7.46 -3.15 8.08
N SER A 272 -7.20 -4.03 7.10
CA SER A 272 -5.86 -4.20 6.51
C SER A 272 -5.42 -2.98 5.71
N VAL A 273 -6.31 -2.33 4.97
CA VAL A 273 -6.04 -1.05 4.28
C VAL A 273 -5.73 0.05 5.30
N THR A 274 -6.51 0.10 6.38
CA THR A 274 -6.30 1.09 7.46
C THR A 274 -4.95 0.89 8.13
N GLU A 275 -4.61 -0.34 8.48
CA GLU A 275 -3.32 -0.68 9.11
C GLU A 275 -2.14 -0.43 8.17
N MET A 276 -2.30 -0.74 6.89
CA MET A 276 -1.29 -0.48 5.87
C MET A 276 -0.99 1.02 5.73
N LYS A 277 -2.02 1.88 5.75
CA LYS A 277 -1.84 3.34 5.73
C LYS A 277 -1.09 3.85 6.96
N LYS A 278 -1.37 3.31 8.14
CA LYS A 278 -0.64 3.65 9.37
C LYS A 278 0.82 3.23 9.29
N THR A 279 1.08 2.01 8.82
CA THR A 279 2.42 1.42 8.84
C THR A 279 3.31 1.96 7.72
N PHE A 280 2.79 2.10 6.50
CA PHE A 280 3.58 2.41 5.30
C PHE A 280 3.19 3.73 4.61
N GLY A 281 2.02 4.28 4.91
CA GLY A 281 1.55 5.54 4.31
C GLY A 281 2.28 6.77 4.82
N ASN A 282 1.91 7.93 4.32
CA ASN A 282 2.45 9.20 4.78
C ASN A 282 1.96 9.55 6.19
N ILE A 283 2.78 10.23 6.97
CA ILE A 283 2.35 10.86 8.22
C ILE A 283 2.25 12.35 7.96
N ILE A 284 1.03 12.88 8.01
CA ILE A 284 0.74 14.26 7.67
C ILE A 284 0.51 15.04 8.96
N LEU A 285 1.36 16.03 9.23
CA LEU A 285 1.27 16.87 10.42
C LEU A 285 0.51 18.16 10.09
N CYS A 286 -0.60 18.39 10.76
CA CYS A 286 -1.35 19.65 10.70
C CYS A 286 -1.38 20.34 12.07
N GLY A 287 -1.70 21.62 12.07
CA GLY A 287 -1.78 22.44 13.28
C GLY A 287 -1.39 23.89 13.03
N CYS A 288 -1.61 24.71 14.04
CA CYS A 288 -1.33 26.12 13.98
C CYS A 288 0.15 26.45 13.74
N MET A 289 0.40 27.66 13.35
CA MET A 289 1.74 28.26 13.31
C MET A 289 2.36 28.17 14.72
N GLY A 290 3.62 27.72 14.82
CA GLY A 290 4.30 27.52 16.11
C GLY A 290 3.97 26.19 16.81
N SER A 291 3.05 25.34 16.29
CA SER A 291 2.77 24.03 16.90
C SER A 291 3.90 23.01 16.81
N GLY A 292 4.98 23.33 16.07
CA GLY A 292 6.19 22.48 16.00
C GLY A 292 6.20 21.46 14.87
N LYS A 293 5.32 21.57 13.86
CA LYS A 293 5.22 20.62 12.73
C LYS A 293 6.56 20.27 12.09
N THR A 294 7.37 21.28 11.78
CA THR A 294 8.67 21.08 11.13
C THR A 294 9.65 20.35 12.07
N THR A 295 9.72 20.74 13.34
CA THR A 295 10.66 20.15 14.31
C THR A 295 10.24 18.72 14.68
N VAL A 296 8.98 18.54 15.05
CA VAL A 296 8.42 17.19 15.34
C VAL A 296 8.51 16.29 14.10
N GLY A 297 8.24 16.84 12.91
CA GLY A 297 8.35 16.10 11.65
C GLY A 297 9.75 15.59 11.38
N LYS A 298 10.79 16.37 11.65
CA LYS A 298 12.19 15.92 11.52
C LYS A 298 12.53 14.79 12.51
N CYS A 299 12.15 14.94 13.80
CA CYS A 299 12.32 13.89 14.80
C CYS A 299 11.59 12.60 14.41
N LEU A 300 10.34 12.74 13.97
CA LEU A 300 9.53 11.61 13.52
C LEU A 300 10.13 10.90 12.30
N ALA A 301 10.66 11.66 11.35
CA ALA A 301 11.35 11.12 10.17
C ALA A 301 12.58 10.29 10.58
N GLN A 302 13.40 10.78 11.50
CA GLN A 302 14.56 10.06 12.04
C GLN A 302 14.13 8.77 12.76
N MET A 303 13.11 8.84 13.63
CA MET A 303 12.62 7.68 14.38
C MET A 303 12.03 6.58 13.50
N THR A 304 11.46 6.94 12.34
CA THR A 304 10.71 6.02 11.46
C THR A 304 11.44 5.67 10.17
N GLY A 305 12.60 6.28 9.89
CA GLY A 305 13.34 6.14 8.63
C GLY A 305 12.65 6.74 7.41
N ARG A 306 11.63 7.56 7.61
CA ARG A 306 10.89 8.22 6.53
C ARG A 306 11.57 9.49 6.08
N GLN A 307 11.34 9.90 4.84
CA GLN A 307 11.80 11.19 4.36
C GLN A 307 10.90 12.30 4.92
N PHE A 308 11.51 13.37 5.46
CA PHE A 308 10.79 14.56 5.88
C PHE A 308 10.60 15.55 4.73
N VAL A 309 9.40 16.11 4.61
CA VAL A 309 9.05 17.18 3.66
C VAL A 309 8.23 18.25 4.38
N ASP A 310 8.69 19.50 4.32
CA ASP A 310 7.92 20.68 4.68
C ASP A 310 7.27 21.25 3.43
N MET A 311 5.95 21.39 3.40
CA MET A 311 5.21 21.83 2.21
C MET A 311 5.55 23.27 1.81
N ASP A 312 5.73 24.15 2.78
CA ASP A 312 6.09 25.55 2.49
C ASP A 312 7.49 25.60 1.85
N ALA A 313 8.46 24.88 2.41
CA ALA A 313 9.80 24.76 1.84
C ALA A 313 9.81 24.07 0.45
N TYR A 314 8.95 23.09 0.23
CA TYR A 314 8.79 22.45 -1.07
C TYR A 314 8.29 23.43 -2.14
N ILE A 315 7.33 24.30 -1.79
CA ILE A 315 6.81 25.34 -2.66
C ILE A 315 7.91 26.36 -2.97
N GLU A 316 8.66 26.82 -1.95
CA GLU A 316 9.77 27.78 -2.11
C GLU A 316 10.86 27.26 -3.05
N GLN A 317 11.24 25.98 -2.91
CA GLN A 317 12.20 25.34 -3.80
C GLN A 317 11.70 25.24 -5.24
N THR A 318 10.42 24.96 -5.43
CA THR A 318 9.82 24.82 -6.76
C THR A 318 9.70 26.15 -7.47
N GLU A 319 9.26 27.21 -6.77
CA GLU A 319 9.07 28.54 -7.34
C GLU A 319 10.33 29.41 -7.31
N LYS A 320 11.37 28.98 -6.58
CA LYS A 320 12.61 29.75 -6.31
C LYS A 320 12.34 31.13 -5.69
N MET A 321 11.30 31.21 -4.89
CA MET A 321 10.84 32.40 -4.18
C MET A 321 10.40 31.99 -2.78
N THR A 322 10.62 32.84 -1.79
CA THR A 322 10.09 32.65 -0.45
C THR A 322 8.56 32.78 -0.44
N VAL A 323 7.90 32.17 0.54
CA VAL A 323 6.44 32.32 0.73
C VAL A 323 6.03 33.77 0.77
N ASN A 324 6.80 34.63 1.48
CA ASN A 324 6.52 36.07 1.57
C ASN A 324 6.62 36.79 0.21
N GLU A 325 7.62 36.47 -0.58
CA GLU A 325 7.77 37.02 -1.94
C GLU A 325 6.62 36.58 -2.85
N ILE A 326 6.18 35.32 -2.77
CA ILE A 326 5.05 34.79 -3.53
C ILE A 326 3.78 35.55 -3.17
N PHE A 327 3.49 35.75 -1.87
CA PHE A 327 2.33 36.50 -1.40
C PHE A 327 2.38 37.96 -1.89
N SER A 328 3.52 38.63 -1.78
CA SER A 328 3.69 40.02 -2.18
C SER A 328 3.59 40.23 -3.70
N ALA A 329 4.19 39.31 -4.48
CA ALA A 329 4.26 39.46 -5.93
C ALA A 329 3.01 38.92 -6.67
N ARG A 330 2.38 37.85 -6.15
CA ARG A 330 1.33 37.09 -6.86
C ARG A 330 0.03 36.87 -6.06
N GLY A 331 0.02 37.28 -4.81
CA GLY A 331 -1.15 37.24 -3.93
C GLY A 331 -1.51 35.84 -3.40
N GLU A 332 -2.48 35.83 -2.45
CA GLU A 332 -2.90 34.61 -1.75
C GLU A 332 -3.49 33.54 -2.69
N ALA A 333 -4.32 33.94 -3.65
CA ALA A 333 -4.96 32.98 -4.56
C ALA A 333 -3.93 32.17 -5.37
N PHE A 334 -2.79 32.77 -5.72
CA PHE A 334 -1.71 32.05 -6.39
C PHE A 334 -1.04 31.05 -5.46
N PHE A 335 -0.71 31.47 -4.22
CA PHE A 335 -0.14 30.57 -3.23
C PHE A 335 -1.06 29.36 -2.95
N ARG A 336 -2.37 29.55 -2.86
CA ARG A 336 -3.33 28.45 -2.67
C ARG A 336 -3.33 27.45 -3.85
N ARG A 337 -3.06 27.91 -5.07
CA ARG A 337 -2.85 26.99 -6.21
C ARG A 337 -1.57 26.18 -6.07
N LEU A 338 -0.50 26.79 -5.58
CA LEU A 338 0.76 26.09 -5.31
C LEU A 338 0.63 25.08 -4.17
N GLU A 339 -0.11 25.40 -3.10
CA GLU A 339 -0.42 24.43 -2.03
C GLU A 339 -1.17 23.22 -2.59
N ARG A 340 -2.15 23.44 -3.49
CA ARG A 340 -2.88 22.33 -4.13
C ARG A 340 -1.96 21.48 -5.00
N TYR A 341 -1.09 22.10 -5.77
CA TYR A 341 -0.08 21.39 -6.57
C TYR A 341 0.84 20.56 -5.69
N ALA A 342 1.39 21.16 -4.63
CA ALA A 342 2.24 20.45 -3.67
C ALA A 342 1.51 19.28 -2.99
N ALA A 343 0.26 19.47 -2.55
CA ALA A 343 -0.55 18.41 -1.98
C ALA A 343 -0.74 17.24 -2.95
N LYS A 344 -0.99 17.51 -4.24
CA LYS A 344 -1.12 16.50 -5.29
C LYS A 344 0.19 15.75 -5.52
N GLU A 345 1.31 16.44 -5.65
CA GLU A 345 2.61 15.84 -5.88
C GLU A 345 3.08 14.98 -4.68
N LEU A 346 2.88 15.49 -3.46
CA LEU A 346 3.27 14.76 -2.25
C LEU A 346 2.33 13.58 -1.97
N SER A 347 1.04 13.67 -2.31
CA SER A 347 0.10 12.55 -2.20
C SER A 347 0.35 11.46 -3.25
N ALA A 348 1.13 11.72 -4.31
CA ALA A 348 1.56 10.68 -5.24
C ALA A 348 2.72 9.82 -4.69
N LYS A 349 3.35 10.26 -3.60
CA LYS A 349 4.45 9.56 -2.92
C LYS A 349 3.93 8.89 -1.64
N SER A 350 4.68 7.92 -1.13
CA SER A 350 4.37 7.21 0.13
C SER A 350 5.59 7.17 1.03
N GLY A 351 5.39 6.92 2.34
CA GLY A 351 6.47 6.81 3.30
C GLY A 351 7.10 8.16 3.67
N LEU A 352 6.38 9.25 3.52
CA LEU A 352 6.84 10.59 3.90
C LEU A 352 6.31 10.98 5.28
N VAL A 353 7.05 11.87 5.96
CA VAL A 353 6.53 12.74 7.02
C VAL A 353 6.34 14.12 6.42
N ILE A 354 5.10 14.58 6.32
CA ILE A 354 4.73 15.84 5.65
C ILE A 354 4.29 16.86 6.71
N ALA A 355 5.04 17.95 6.87
CA ALA A 355 4.58 19.10 7.61
C ALA A 355 3.81 20.04 6.67
N THR A 356 2.53 20.27 6.95
CA THR A 356 1.66 21.09 6.08
C THR A 356 1.76 22.56 6.43
N GLY A 357 1.50 23.43 5.44
CA GLY A 357 1.24 24.86 5.69
C GLY A 357 0.01 25.04 6.57
N GLY A 358 -0.03 26.16 7.33
CA GLY A 358 -1.17 26.41 8.26
C GLY A 358 -2.54 26.61 7.58
N GLY A 359 -2.59 26.82 6.27
CA GLY A 359 -3.82 26.98 5.50
C GLY A 359 -4.19 25.76 4.65
N THR A 360 -3.34 24.77 4.55
CA THR A 360 -3.47 23.64 3.60
C THR A 360 -4.80 22.90 3.77
N PHE A 361 -5.21 22.64 5.00
CA PHE A 361 -6.45 21.91 5.32
C PHE A 361 -7.74 22.75 5.22
N LEU A 362 -7.62 24.06 4.99
CA LEU A 362 -8.80 24.88 4.70
C LEU A 362 -9.40 24.57 3.32
N ASN A 363 -8.61 23.93 2.45
CA ASN A 363 -9.08 23.44 1.17
C ASN A 363 -9.48 21.96 1.29
N PRO A 364 -10.77 21.59 1.10
CA PRO A 364 -11.23 20.20 1.17
C PRO A 364 -10.54 19.26 0.17
N GLU A 365 -10.15 19.74 -1.02
CA GLU A 365 -9.45 18.95 -2.02
C GLU A 365 -8.05 18.53 -1.53
N ASN A 366 -7.29 19.45 -0.90
CA ASN A 366 -6.01 19.15 -0.30
C ASN A 366 -6.15 18.10 0.82
N THR A 367 -7.19 18.28 1.66
CA THR A 367 -7.52 17.34 2.74
C THR A 367 -7.77 15.94 2.18
N ALA A 368 -8.61 15.81 1.16
CA ALA A 368 -8.94 14.54 0.53
C ALA A 368 -7.69 13.87 -0.07
N LEU A 369 -6.87 14.62 -0.83
CA LEU A 369 -5.65 14.11 -1.44
C LEU A 369 -4.65 13.57 -0.41
N LEU A 370 -4.39 14.33 0.65
CA LEU A 370 -3.43 13.94 1.68
C LEU A 370 -3.93 12.74 2.50
N LYS A 371 -5.20 12.73 2.92
CA LYS A 371 -5.82 11.62 3.67
C LYS A 371 -5.92 10.31 2.88
N GLU A 372 -5.97 10.39 1.55
CA GLU A 372 -6.00 9.19 0.71
C GLU A 372 -4.74 8.33 0.90
N THR A 373 -3.59 8.95 1.17
CA THR A 373 -2.28 8.29 1.14
C THR A 373 -1.61 8.12 2.50
N GLY A 374 -2.21 8.60 3.56
CA GLY A 374 -1.58 8.53 4.88
C GLY A 374 -2.51 8.82 6.04
N VAL A 375 -1.90 9.02 7.19
CA VAL A 375 -2.56 9.34 8.45
C VAL A 375 -2.29 10.80 8.82
N THR A 376 -3.34 11.55 9.10
CA THR A 376 -3.26 12.96 9.50
C THR A 376 -3.25 13.10 11.01
N VAL A 377 -2.24 13.78 11.53
CA VAL A 377 -2.03 14.03 12.95
C VAL A 377 -2.16 15.52 13.24
N PHE A 378 -3.10 15.89 14.10
CA PHE A 378 -3.20 17.26 14.58
C PHE A 378 -2.26 17.48 15.77
N LEU A 379 -1.31 18.39 15.62
CA LEU A 379 -0.42 18.87 16.68
C LEU A 379 -1.12 20.02 17.42
N ASP A 380 -1.75 19.68 18.55
CA ASP A 380 -2.50 20.58 19.38
C ASP A 380 -1.59 21.21 20.43
N ALA A 381 -1.27 22.50 20.25
CA ALA A 381 -0.45 23.27 21.17
C ALA A 381 -1.28 24.35 21.83
N THR A 382 -1.10 24.50 23.16
CA THR A 382 -1.78 25.54 23.92
C THR A 382 -1.38 26.94 23.46
N ALA A 383 -2.29 27.92 23.62
CA ALA A 383 -2.02 29.31 23.25
C ALA A 383 -0.78 29.87 24.00
N GLN A 384 -0.54 29.39 25.22
CA GLN A 384 0.65 29.78 26.00
C GLN A 384 1.94 29.30 25.32
N VAL A 385 1.99 28.04 24.88
CA VAL A 385 3.15 27.44 24.19
C VAL A 385 3.35 28.10 22.83
N LEU A 386 2.28 28.35 22.08
CA LEU A 386 2.37 29.06 20.80
C LEU A 386 2.97 30.44 20.95
N ARG A 387 2.51 31.24 21.94
CA ARG A 387 3.08 32.56 22.25
C ARG A 387 4.57 32.47 22.60
N GLN A 388 4.94 31.53 23.46
CA GLN A 388 6.33 31.34 23.86
C GLN A 388 7.25 31.01 22.68
N ARG A 389 6.82 30.08 21.80
CA ARG A 389 7.61 29.64 20.64
C ARG A 389 7.72 30.68 19.54
N LEU A 390 6.73 31.54 19.39
CA LEU A 390 6.69 32.60 18.37
C LEU A 390 7.24 33.94 18.87
N ARG A 391 7.60 34.02 20.15
CA ARG A 391 8.15 35.24 20.73
C ARG A 391 9.47 35.62 20.05
N GLY A 392 9.49 36.79 19.39
CA GLY A 392 10.67 37.28 18.66
C GLY A 392 10.80 36.82 17.21
N ASP A 393 9.89 36.03 16.70
CA ASP A 393 9.85 35.67 15.27
C ASP A 393 9.34 36.86 14.43
N ARG A 394 10.27 37.55 13.76
CA ARG A 394 9.99 38.66 12.85
C ARG A 394 9.85 38.26 11.38
N THR A 395 10.01 36.99 11.08
CA THR A 395 9.97 36.51 9.69
C THR A 395 8.55 36.42 9.14
N ARG A 396 7.54 36.58 9.99
CA ARG A 396 6.13 36.36 9.63
C ARG A 396 5.33 37.66 9.68
N PRO A 397 4.74 38.11 8.55
CA PRO A 397 4.06 39.40 8.44
C PRO A 397 2.89 39.58 9.44
N LEU A 398 2.18 38.47 9.78
CA LEU A 398 1.07 38.49 10.75
C LEU A 398 1.52 38.82 12.18
N LEU A 399 2.70 38.41 12.60
CA LEU A 399 3.25 38.67 13.94
C LEU A 399 3.91 40.03 14.08
N ALA A 400 4.26 40.68 12.97
CA ALA A 400 4.90 42.00 12.95
C ALA A 400 3.89 43.15 13.23
N GLN A 401 2.57 42.85 13.29
CA GLN A 401 1.52 43.84 13.57
C GLN A 401 1.36 44.05 15.09
N ALA A 402 0.93 45.25 15.51
CA ALA A 402 0.77 45.62 16.92
C ALA A 402 -0.20 44.67 17.70
N ASN A 403 -1.14 44.01 17.03
CA ASN A 403 -2.07 43.04 17.60
C ASN A 403 -1.80 41.57 17.14
N GLY A 404 -0.60 41.25 16.66
CA GLY A 404 -0.26 39.97 16.02
C GLY A 404 -0.56 38.74 16.88
N GLU A 405 -0.37 38.82 18.20
CA GLU A 405 -0.69 37.72 19.13
C GLU A 405 -2.19 37.40 19.20
N LYS A 406 -3.05 38.42 19.31
CA LYS A 406 -4.51 38.25 19.34
C LYS A 406 -5.03 37.71 17.99
N VAL A 407 -4.49 38.22 16.90
CA VAL A 407 -4.82 37.74 15.55
C VAL A 407 -4.44 36.27 15.37
N LEU A 408 -3.28 35.87 15.88
CA LEU A 408 -2.84 34.47 15.86
C LEU A 408 -3.76 33.55 16.68
N GLU A 409 -4.12 33.97 17.90
CA GLU A 409 -5.01 33.20 18.75
C GLU A 409 -6.37 32.96 18.08
N GLU A 410 -6.95 34.02 17.53
CA GLU A 410 -8.23 33.94 16.83
C GLU A 410 -8.11 33.05 15.57
N LEU A 411 -7.06 33.21 14.82
CA LEU A 411 -6.77 32.37 13.65
C LEU A 411 -6.66 30.87 14.03
N CYS A 412 -5.96 30.59 15.13
CA CYS A 412 -5.81 29.21 15.62
C CYS A 412 -7.16 28.65 16.10
N ARG A 413 -7.94 29.45 16.84
CA ARG A 413 -9.26 29.06 17.32
C ARG A 413 -10.23 28.73 16.17
N VAL A 414 -10.25 29.55 15.13
CA VAL A 414 -11.10 29.31 13.95
C VAL A 414 -10.66 28.06 13.17
N ARG A 415 -9.34 27.81 13.07
CA ARG A 415 -8.80 26.66 12.31
C ARG A 415 -8.79 25.35 13.08
N GLU A 416 -8.85 25.39 14.40
CA GLU A 416 -8.83 24.20 15.25
C GLU A 416 -9.91 23.19 14.86
N ALA A 417 -11.14 23.65 14.65
CA ALA A 417 -12.23 22.80 14.22
C ALA A 417 -11.93 22.06 12.90
N VAL A 418 -11.29 22.75 11.94
CA VAL A 418 -10.90 22.18 10.66
C VAL A 418 -9.80 21.13 10.85
N TYR A 419 -8.78 21.42 11.67
CA TYR A 419 -7.70 20.46 11.95
C TYR A 419 -8.21 19.22 12.66
N ARG A 420 -9.09 19.37 13.67
CA ARG A 420 -9.70 18.25 14.39
C ARG A 420 -10.57 17.38 13.49
N ALA A 421 -11.34 17.98 12.59
CA ALA A 421 -12.17 17.24 11.64
C ALA A 421 -11.33 16.50 10.57
N ALA A 422 -10.19 17.07 10.18
CA ALA A 422 -9.30 16.46 9.20
C ALA A 422 -8.39 15.38 9.81
N ALA A 423 -8.03 15.48 11.09
CA ALA A 423 -7.10 14.59 11.75
C ALA A 423 -7.71 13.22 12.06
N ASP A 424 -6.91 12.16 11.90
CA ASP A 424 -7.26 10.81 12.35
C ASP A 424 -7.06 10.68 13.86
N PHE A 425 -6.12 11.46 14.43
CA PHE A 425 -5.99 11.66 15.88
C PHE A 425 -5.21 12.93 16.22
N THR A 426 -5.36 13.36 17.48
CA THR A 426 -4.70 14.54 18.04
C THR A 426 -3.60 14.10 19.02
N VAL A 427 -2.50 14.87 19.04
CA VAL A 427 -1.41 14.74 20.00
C VAL A 427 -1.13 16.13 20.58
N SER A 428 -1.03 16.24 21.93
CA SER A 428 -0.54 17.45 22.56
C SER A 428 0.88 17.74 22.11
N ALA A 429 1.11 18.94 21.64
CA ALA A 429 2.40 19.41 21.14
C ALA A 429 3.14 20.31 22.15
N ASP A 430 2.71 20.33 23.41
CA ASP A 430 3.33 21.16 24.47
C ASP A 430 4.66 20.62 24.96
N ASP A 431 4.91 19.31 24.79
CA ASP A 431 6.15 18.64 25.19
C ASP A 431 7.31 18.88 24.22
N SER A 432 8.46 18.28 24.53
CA SER A 432 9.62 18.26 23.63
C SER A 432 9.30 17.59 22.31
N PRO A 433 9.93 18.00 21.19
CA PRO A 433 9.68 17.41 19.87
C PRO A 433 9.85 15.89 19.82
N ASP A 434 10.85 15.35 20.53
CA ASP A 434 11.10 13.91 20.61
C ASP A 434 10.00 13.18 21.36
N SER A 435 9.49 13.75 22.48
CA SER A 435 8.36 13.22 23.21
C SER A 435 7.09 13.18 22.35
N VAL A 436 6.81 14.26 21.62
CA VAL A 436 5.66 14.34 20.71
C VAL A 436 5.78 13.32 19.58
N ALA A 437 6.96 13.20 18.96
CA ALA A 437 7.24 12.22 17.92
C ALA A 437 7.09 10.78 18.46
N GLY A 438 7.61 10.49 19.65
CA GLY A 438 7.44 9.20 20.32
C GLY A 438 5.98 8.83 20.57
N LYS A 439 5.14 9.80 21.02
CA LYS A 439 3.70 9.60 21.19
C LYS A 439 2.99 9.26 19.86
N ILE A 440 3.41 9.90 18.76
CA ILE A 440 2.88 9.61 17.42
C ILE A 440 3.26 8.18 17.00
N CYS A 441 4.53 7.79 17.14
CA CYS A 441 5.00 6.43 16.84
C CYS A 441 4.24 5.38 17.65
N TRP A 442 4.03 5.61 18.94
CA TRP A 442 3.28 4.72 19.81
C TRP A 442 1.82 4.55 19.37
N LYS A 443 1.13 5.66 19.05
CA LYS A 443 -0.26 5.62 18.55
C LYS A 443 -0.38 4.90 17.20
N LEU A 444 0.60 5.07 16.32
CA LEU A 444 0.66 4.42 15.02
C LEU A 444 1.19 2.98 15.09
N LYS A 445 1.72 2.54 16.25
CA LYS A 445 2.40 1.25 16.43
C LYS A 445 3.54 1.03 15.44
N ILE A 446 4.23 2.10 15.06
CA ILE A 446 5.39 2.03 14.17
C ILE A 446 6.60 1.63 15.01
N PRO A 447 7.35 0.56 14.62
CA PRO A 447 8.59 0.22 15.30
C PRO A 447 9.61 1.37 15.13
N LEU A 448 10.28 1.72 16.22
CA LEU A 448 11.36 2.69 16.17
C LEU A 448 12.59 2.03 15.53
N ILE A 449 13.26 2.73 14.63
CA ILE A 449 14.55 2.30 14.13
C ILE A 449 15.54 2.46 15.29
N GLN A 450 16.16 1.37 15.74
CA GLN A 450 17.24 1.44 16.69
C GLN A 450 18.43 2.12 15.99
N SER A 451 18.83 3.27 16.51
CA SER A 451 20.02 4.02 16.09
C SER A 451 21.31 3.25 16.40
#